data_24e2e8466730bfdfbbade2ddd0f295a8
#
_entry.id   24e2e8466730bfdfbbade2ddd0f295a8
#
_cell.length_a   1.000
_cell.length_b   1.000
_cell.length_c   1.000
_cell.angle_alpha   90.00
_cell.angle_beta   90.00
_cell.angle_gamma   90.00
#
_symmetry.space_group_name_H-M   'P 1'
#
loop_
_entity.id
_entity.type
_entity.pdbx_description
1 polymer ?
#
loop_
_entity_poly.entity_id
_entity_poly.type
_entity_poly.pdbx_seq_one_letter_code
_entity_poly.pdbx_strand_id
1 'polypeptide(L)'
;MGNFLAGRVVAVTGAGRGIGRAVALAAAGEGARVVVNDYGVAMDGASPTSEVASGVVKEIEAAGGEAVAVADDISTMAGGQRVVDAALSSYGRIDGVVCVAGILRERMLFNMSEEEWDPVLATHLKGTFTVFRAASAVMRKQRAGTLIGFTSGNHQGSVSQANYSAAKGGIISLVRSAALGLHKYGVTANAVAPVARTRMSANVPMELSEIGEPEDVAAMVVYLLSERAREVTGQVYTVAGPKIAVWAQPRELRAAYASGGWTPETIAESLPGGVGVDPMPMLERLGEMERAARGGGRPNAR
;
A
#
# COMPACT_ATOMS: atom_id res chain seq x y z
N MET A 1 -19.21 -9.56 -18.33
CA MET A 1 -18.86 -9.39 -16.92
C MET A 1 -18.27 -10.70 -16.42
N GLY A 2 -17.13 -10.64 -15.76
CA GLY A 2 -16.58 -11.77 -15.04
C GLY A 2 -17.39 -12.08 -13.78
N ASN A 3 -17.03 -13.17 -13.07
CA ASN A 3 -17.74 -13.62 -11.88
C ASN A 3 -16.84 -13.85 -10.66
N PHE A 4 -15.61 -13.32 -10.68
CA PHE A 4 -14.66 -13.51 -9.57
C PHE A 4 -15.18 -12.95 -8.25
N LEU A 5 -15.95 -11.86 -8.30
CA LEU A 5 -16.44 -11.13 -7.13
C LEU A 5 -17.96 -11.06 -7.06
N ALA A 6 -18.68 -11.94 -7.79
CA ALA A 6 -20.13 -11.94 -7.80
C ALA A 6 -20.73 -11.97 -6.38
N GLY A 7 -21.61 -10.99 -6.09
CA GLY A 7 -22.29 -10.84 -4.81
C GLY A 7 -21.42 -10.29 -3.66
N ARG A 8 -20.14 -9.99 -3.88
CA ARG A 8 -19.28 -9.35 -2.89
C ARG A 8 -19.48 -7.84 -2.84
N VAL A 9 -19.21 -7.27 -1.68
CA VAL A 9 -19.21 -5.81 -1.44
C VAL A 9 -17.79 -5.40 -1.11
N VAL A 10 -17.23 -4.51 -1.93
CA VAL A 10 -15.83 -4.07 -1.84
C VAL A 10 -15.77 -2.55 -1.66
N ALA A 11 -15.06 -2.08 -0.65
CA ALA A 11 -14.75 -0.67 -0.49
C ALA A 11 -13.32 -0.38 -0.94
N VAL A 12 -13.14 0.65 -1.77
CA VAL A 12 -11.83 1.09 -2.26
C VAL A 12 -11.60 2.54 -1.87
N THR A 13 -10.51 2.84 -1.16
CA THR A 13 -10.12 4.21 -0.81
C THR A 13 -9.11 4.77 -1.79
N GLY A 14 -9.15 6.09 -2.03
CA GLY A 14 -8.37 6.69 -3.12
C GLY A 14 -8.84 6.20 -4.50
N ALA A 15 -10.13 5.88 -4.61
CA ALA A 15 -10.70 5.21 -5.76
C ALA A 15 -11.08 6.15 -6.91
N GLY A 16 -10.84 7.44 -6.77
CA GLY A 16 -11.22 8.40 -7.79
C GLY A 16 -10.30 8.48 -8.99
N ARG A 17 -9.05 8.00 -8.87
CA ARG A 17 -8.04 8.12 -9.92
C ARG A 17 -7.02 6.97 -9.87
N GLY A 18 -6.25 6.81 -10.97
CA GLY A 18 -5.12 5.88 -11.05
C GLY A 18 -5.46 4.46 -10.62
N ILE A 19 -4.61 3.86 -9.79
CA ILE A 19 -4.77 2.46 -9.35
C ILE A 19 -6.09 2.24 -8.60
N GLY A 20 -6.48 3.14 -7.70
CA GLY A 20 -7.74 2.99 -6.95
C GLY A 20 -8.97 2.96 -7.86
N ARG A 21 -9.00 3.85 -8.89
CA ARG A 21 -10.06 3.83 -9.90
C ARG A 21 -10.05 2.53 -10.72
N ALA A 22 -8.88 2.09 -11.20
CA ALA A 22 -8.77 0.84 -11.94
C ALA A 22 -9.24 -0.36 -11.11
N VAL A 23 -8.90 -0.41 -9.81
CA VAL A 23 -9.39 -1.45 -8.89
C VAL A 23 -10.91 -1.40 -8.73
N ALA A 24 -11.49 -0.21 -8.55
CA ALA A 24 -12.94 -0.05 -8.39
C ALA A 24 -13.70 -0.52 -9.63
N LEU A 25 -13.23 -0.12 -10.83
CA LEU A 25 -13.82 -0.53 -12.11
C LEU A 25 -13.66 -2.03 -12.35
N ALA A 26 -12.48 -2.60 -12.09
CA ALA A 26 -12.23 -4.03 -12.26
C ALA A 26 -13.07 -4.86 -11.28
N ALA A 27 -13.19 -4.44 -10.02
CA ALA A 27 -14.03 -5.14 -9.04
C ALA A 27 -15.50 -5.13 -9.46
N ALA A 28 -16.03 -4.01 -9.93
CA ALA A 28 -17.40 -3.91 -10.45
C ALA A 28 -17.58 -4.78 -11.72
N GLY A 29 -16.61 -4.77 -12.64
CA GLY A 29 -16.62 -5.61 -13.84
C GLY A 29 -16.63 -7.11 -13.53
N GLU A 30 -16.12 -7.52 -12.39
CA GLU A 30 -16.14 -8.90 -11.87
C GLU A 30 -17.34 -9.20 -10.95
N GLY A 31 -18.34 -8.31 -10.92
CA GLY A 31 -19.61 -8.53 -10.26
C GLY A 31 -19.69 -8.09 -8.80
N ALA A 32 -18.72 -7.31 -8.31
CA ALA A 32 -18.80 -6.71 -6.99
C ALA A 32 -19.69 -5.46 -6.97
N ARG A 33 -20.34 -5.21 -5.85
CA ARG A 33 -20.89 -3.89 -5.49
C ARG A 33 -19.80 -3.07 -4.82
N VAL A 34 -19.61 -1.82 -5.25
CA VAL A 34 -18.42 -1.06 -4.88
C VAL A 34 -18.76 0.19 -4.07
N VAL A 35 -18.06 0.38 -2.95
CA VAL A 35 -18.00 1.67 -2.25
C VAL A 35 -16.76 2.40 -2.74
N VAL A 36 -16.96 3.49 -3.48
CA VAL A 36 -15.90 4.33 -4.04
C VAL A 36 -15.62 5.46 -3.05
N ASN A 37 -14.53 5.37 -2.31
CA ASN A 37 -14.10 6.45 -1.42
C ASN A 37 -12.96 7.24 -2.06
N ASP A 38 -13.13 8.54 -2.17
CA ASP A 38 -12.06 9.49 -2.51
C ASP A 38 -12.38 10.86 -1.88
N TYR A 39 -11.46 11.40 -1.11
CA TYR A 39 -11.62 12.73 -0.52
C TYR A 39 -11.52 13.84 -1.57
N GLY A 40 -11.05 13.49 -2.77
CA GLY A 40 -11.04 14.38 -3.92
C GLY A 40 -9.96 15.46 -3.87
N VAL A 41 -8.89 15.24 -3.13
CA VAL A 41 -7.80 16.20 -2.97
C VAL A 41 -6.81 16.19 -4.14
N ALA A 42 -6.06 17.28 -4.30
CA ALA A 42 -4.88 17.34 -5.14
C ALA A 42 -3.75 16.46 -4.58
N MET A 43 -2.63 16.29 -5.32
CA MET A 43 -1.48 15.47 -4.88
C MET A 43 -0.88 15.96 -3.56
N ASP A 44 -1.02 17.23 -3.28
CA ASP A 44 -0.58 17.87 -2.05
C ASP A 44 -1.59 17.77 -0.89
N GLY A 45 -2.76 17.16 -1.09
CA GLY A 45 -3.81 17.02 -0.09
C GLY A 45 -4.74 18.23 0.03
N ALA A 46 -4.64 19.22 -0.88
CA ALA A 46 -5.50 20.41 -0.88
C ALA A 46 -6.79 20.24 -1.70
N SER A 47 -7.75 21.15 -1.50
CA SER A 47 -8.97 21.33 -2.31
C SER A 47 -9.83 20.06 -2.43
N PRO A 48 -10.41 19.54 -1.33
CA PRO A 48 -11.28 18.37 -1.35
C PRO A 48 -12.55 18.63 -2.19
N THR A 49 -13.00 17.58 -2.95
CA THR A 49 -14.25 17.62 -3.73
C THR A 49 -14.88 16.23 -3.80
N SER A 50 -16.21 16.16 -3.68
CA SER A 50 -16.98 14.90 -3.82
C SER A 50 -17.14 14.46 -5.28
N GLU A 51 -16.87 15.31 -6.26
CA GLU A 51 -17.08 15.02 -7.69
C GLU A 51 -16.22 13.87 -8.18
N VAL A 52 -15.02 13.70 -7.60
CA VAL A 52 -14.06 12.68 -8.02
C VAL A 52 -14.60 11.27 -7.75
N ALA A 53 -15.10 11.00 -6.56
CA ALA A 53 -15.72 9.70 -6.22
C ALA A 53 -17.00 9.48 -7.02
N SER A 54 -17.86 10.48 -7.14
CA SER A 54 -19.11 10.42 -7.89
C SER A 54 -18.91 10.18 -9.38
N GLY A 55 -17.79 10.66 -9.95
CA GLY A 55 -17.42 10.40 -11.34
C GLY A 55 -17.21 8.91 -11.60
N VAL A 56 -16.48 8.22 -10.73
CA VAL A 56 -16.21 6.78 -10.85
C VAL A 56 -17.47 5.94 -10.62
N VAL A 57 -18.35 6.37 -9.71
CA VAL A 57 -19.67 5.71 -9.53
C VAL A 57 -20.46 5.73 -10.84
N LYS A 58 -20.55 6.89 -11.51
CA LYS A 58 -21.24 7.01 -12.82
C LYS A 58 -20.64 6.11 -13.89
N GLU A 59 -19.32 5.96 -13.91
CA GLU A 59 -18.64 5.05 -14.85
C GLU A 59 -19.04 3.59 -14.58
N ILE A 60 -19.05 3.17 -13.30
CA ILE A 60 -19.47 1.82 -12.90
C ILE A 60 -20.94 1.57 -13.28
N GLU A 61 -21.83 2.50 -13.00
CA GLU A 61 -23.26 2.41 -13.34
C GLU A 61 -23.49 2.36 -14.85
N ALA A 62 -22.77 3.19 -15.62
CA ALA A 62 -22.83 3.18 -17.08
C ALA A 62 -22.36 1.84 -17.69
N ALA A 63 -21.46 1.11 -17.00
CA ALA A 63 -21.04 -0.24 -17.37
C ALA A 63 -21.99 -1.34 -16.84
N GLY A 64 -23.09 -0.98 -16.17
CA GLY A 64 -24.09 -1.91 -15.62
C GLY A 64 -23.73 -2.50 -14.26
N GLY A 65 -22.76 -1.93 -13.55
CA GLY A 65 -22.41 -2.29 -12.17
C GLY A 65 -23.17 -1.46 -11.14
N GLU A 66 -22.93 -1.74 -9.86
CA GLU A 66 -23.53 -1.04 -8.73
C GLU A 66 -22.44 -0.39 -7.87
N ALA A 67 -22.55 0.90 -7.57
CA ALA A 67 -21.61 1.59 -6.69
C ALA A 67 -22.24 2.73 -5.90
N VAL A 68 -21.59 3.12 -4.79
CA VAL A 68 -21.92 4.31 -3.99
C VAL A 68 -20.66 5.11 -3.70
N ALA A 69 -20.78 6.43 -3.67
CA ALA A 69 -19.69 7.36 -3.41
C ALA A 69 -19.60 7.74 -1.93
N VAL A 70 -18.38 7.86 -1.42
CA VAL A 70 -18.05 8.38 -0.08
C VAL A 70 -16.91 9.37 -0.22
N ALA A 71 -17.12 10.64 0.13
CA ALA A 71 -16.12 11.70 0.03
C ALA A 71 -15.57 12.08 1.41
N ASP A 72 -15.13 11.09 2.18
CA ASP A 72 -14.65 11.27 3.55
C ASP A 72 -13.15 11.08 3.68
N ASP A 73 -12.55 11.84 4.60
CA ASP A 73 -11.15 11.73 4.97
C ASP A 73 -10.91 10.52 5.87
N ILE A 74 -10.31 9.48 5.32
CA ILE A 74 -9.97 8.25 6.02
C ILE A 74 -8.86 8.40 7.07
N SER A 75 -8.13 9.51 7.10
CA SER A 75 -7.12 9.77 8.15
C SER A 75 -7.76 9.93 9.53
N THR A 76 -9.09 10.08 9.60
CA THR A 76 -9.88 10.16 10.83
C THR A 76 -10.62 8.84 11.11
N MET A 77 -10.80 8.52 12.40
CA MET A 77 -11.58 7.33 12.79
C MET A 77 -13.03 7.37 12.27
N ALA A 78 -13.63 8.56 12.25
CA ALA A 78 -14.97 8.77 11.74
C ALA A 78 -15.05 8.54 10.23
N GLY A 79 -14.07 9.03 9.46
CA GLY A 79 -14.01 8.82 8.01
C GLY A 79 -13.84 7.35 7.64
N GLY A 80 -12.91 6.64 8.30
CA GLY A 80 -12.76 5.19 8.09
C GLY A 80 -14.03 4.40 8.44
N GLN A 81 -14.76 4.82 9.49
CA GLN A 81 -16.04 4.21 9.87
C GLN A 81 -17.10 4.46 8.81
N ARG A 82 -17.24 5.71 8.27
CA ARG A 82 -18.23 6.04 7.24
C ARG A 82 -18.06 5.25 5.94
N VAL A 83 -16.83 4.89 5.56
CA VAL A 83 -16.61 4.01 4.41
C VAL A 83 -17.26 2.64 4.63
N VAL A 84 -17.15 2.07 5.82
CA VAL A 84 -17.73 0.77 6.15
C VAL A 84 -19.26 0.89 6.34
N ASP A 85 -19.73 1.97 6.98
CA ASP A 85 -21.16 2.21 7.17
C ASP A 85 -21.90 2.37 5.84
N ALA A 86 -21.27 2.98 4.83
CA ALA A 86 -21.82 3.07 3.48
C ALA A 86 -22.00 1.68 2.85
N ALA A 87 -21.07 0.76 3.02
CA ALA A 87 -21.20 -0.62 2.56
C ALA A 87 -22.37 -1.34 3.26
N LEU A 88 -22.45 -1.17 4.59
CA LEU A 88 -23.50 -1.83 5.38
C LEU A 88 -24.90 -1.26 5.09
N SER A 89 -25.03 0.05 4.97
CA SER A 89 -26.32 0.70 4.71
C SER A 89 -26.85 0.45 3.30
N SER A 90 -25.94 0.42 2.30
CA SER A 90 -26.35 0.21 0.90
C SER A 90 -26.51 -1.26 0.54
N TYR A 91 -25.69 -2.14 1.13
CA TYR A 91 -25.56 -3.52 0.67
C TYR A 91 -25.63 -4.58 1.78
N GLY A 92 -25.72 -4.19 3.04
CA GLY A 92 -25.89 -5.08 4.20
C GLY A 92 -24.65 -5.86 4.63
N ARG A 93 -23.51 -5.72 3.94
CA ARG A 93 -22.26 -6.46 4.20
C ARG A 93 -21.04 -5.72 3.70
N ILE A 94 -19.85 -6.19 4.11
CA ILE A 94 -18.57 -5.77 3.51
C ILE A 94 -17.65 -6.99 3.42
N ASP A 95 -17.18 -7.32 2.22
CA ASP A 95 -16.36 -8.51 1.94
C ASP A 95 -14.91 -8.20 1.66
N GLY A 96 -14.63 -6.98 1.21
CA GLY A 96 -13.27 -6.53 0.94
C GLY A 96 -13.08 -5.05 1.21
N VAL A 97 -11.90 -4.67 1.69
CA VAL A 97 -11.44 -3.28 1.70
C VAL A 97 -10.07 -3.17 1.06
N VAL A 98 -9.89 -2.14 0.23
CA VAL A 98 -8.66 -1.87 -0.51
C VAL A 98 -8.22 -0.43 -0.21
N CYS A 99 -7.12 -0.27 0.54
CA CYS A 99 -6.64 1.03 0.98
C CYS A 99 -5.53 1.53 0.06
N VAL A 100 -5.90 2.33 -0.96
CA VAL A 100 -4.99 2.90 -1.97
C VAL A 100 -4.67 4.36 -1.72
N ALA A 101 -5.53 5.10 -1.02
CA ALA A 101 -5.40 6.53 -0.78
C ALA A 101 -4.00 6.93 -0.28
N GLY A 102 -3.49 8.02 -0.83
CA GLY A 102 -2.16 8.50 -0.46
C GLY A 102 -1.81 9.86 -1.07
N ILE A 103 -0.85 10.52 -0.43
CA ILE A 103 -0.25 11.78 -0.84
C ILE A 103 1.27 11.70 -0.78
N LEU A 104 1.99 12.62 -1.41
CA LEU A 104 3.43 12.75 -1.34
C LEU A 104 3.85 14.11 -0.78
N ARG A 105 4.86 14.09 0.08
CA ARG A 105 5.61 15.24 0.58
C ARG A 105 7.08 14.84 0.63
N GLU A 106 7.82 15.22 -0.39
CA GLU A 106 9.22 14.83 -0.54
C GLU A 106 10.14 15.88 0.07
N ARG A 107 11.01 15.45 0.97
CA ARG A 107 12.03 16.28 1.61
C ARG A 107 13.15 15.41 2.17
N MET A 108 14.39 15.88 2.07
CA MET A 108 15.51 15.24 2.77
C MET A 108 15.23 15.22 4.28
N LEU A 109 15.53 14.09 4.94
CA LEU A 109 15.20 13.87 6.35
C LEU A 109 15.61 15.03 7.27
N PHE A 110 16.82 15.58 7.06
CA PHE A 110 17.36 16.67 7.88
C PHE A 110 16.68 18.03 7.67
N ASN A 111 15.78 18.14 6.67
CA ASN A 111 15.00 19.36 6.38
C ASN A 111 13.48 19.11 6.43
N MET A 112 13.05 17.87 6.72
CA MET A 112 11.63 17.51 6.71
C MET A 112 10.90 18.14 7.90
N SER A 113 9.83 18.87 7.63
CA SER A 113 8.99 19.47 8.66
C SER A 113 7.88 18.54 9.13
N GLU A 114 7.21 18.92 10.24
CA GLU A 114 6.05 18.20 10.78
C GLU A 114 4.86 18.25 9.79
N GLU A 115 4.67 19.36 9.09
CA GLU A 115 3.65 19.54 8.06
C GLU A 115 3.91 18.69 6.80
N GLU A 116 5.15 18.27 6.57
CA GLU A 116 5.51 17.31 5.52
C GLU A 116 5.44 15.86 6.02
N TRP A 117 5.64 15.62 7.31
CA TRP A 117 5.62 14.30 7.92
C TRP A 117 4.21 13.82 8.25
N ASP A 118 3.47 14.56 9.06
CA ASP A 118 2.20 14.14 9.64
C ASP A 118 1.10 13.82 8.62
N PRO A 119 0.85 14.62 7.57
CA PRO A 119 -0.19 14.29 6.60
C PRO A 119 0.08 13.00 5.82
N VAL A 120 1.37 12.67 5.57
CA VAL A 120 1.75 11.44 4.88
C VAL A 120 1.45 10.23 5.76
N LEU A 121 1.87 10.26 7.03
CA LEU A 121 1.56 9.17 7.97
C LEU A 121 0.05 9.07 8.24
N ALA A 122 -0.63 10.20 8.38
CA ALA A 122 -2.07 10.25 8.63
C ALA A 122 -2.86 9.62 7.47
N THR A 123 -2.55 9.99 6.23
CA THR A 123 -3.29 9.48 5.07
C THR A 123 -2.95 8.01 4.79
N HIS A 124 -1.67 7.66 4.74
CA HIS A 124 -1.25 6.30 4.35
C HIS A 124 -1.44 5.28 5.47
N LEU A 125 -0.77 5.47 6.61
CA LEU A 125 -0.72 4.48 7.67
C LEU A 125 -1.98 4.52 8.54
N LYS A 126 -2.30 5.70 9.10
CA LYS A 126 -3.48 5.85 9.94
C LYS A 126 -4.76 5.65 9.13
N GLY A 127 -4.82 6.14 7.88
CA GLY A 127 -5.98 5.93 6.99
C GLY A 127 -6.22 4.44 6.71
N THR A 128 -5.17 3.67 6.42
CA THR A 128 -5.30 2.21 6.31
C THR A 128 -5.79 1.58 7.62
N PHE A 129 -5.25 2.01 8.76
CA PHE A 129 -5.67 1.51 10.07
C PHE A 129 -7.14 1.80 10.37
N THR A 130 -7.63 3.00 10.13
CA THR A 130 -9.01 3.39 10.44
C THR A 130 -10.03 2.53 9.69
N VAL A 131 -9.79 2.31 8.40
CA VAL A 131 -10.64 1.47 7.54
C VAL A 131 -10.52 -0.01 7.93
N PHE A 132 -9.29 -0.53 8.13
CA PHE A 132 -9.08 -1.91 8.57
C PHE A 132 -9.75 -2.18 9.92
N ARG A 133 -9.64 -1.25 10.87
CA ARG A 133 -10.27 -1.37 12.19
C ARG A 133 -11.79 -1.45 12.07
N ALA A 134 -12.41 -0.58 11.29
CA ALA A 134 -13.85 -0.56 11.09
C ALA A 134 -14.34 -1.84 10.38
N ALA A 135 -13.71 -2.19 9.25
CA ALA A 135 -14.06 -3.36 8.45
C ALA A 135 -13.85 -4.68 9.21
N SER A 136 -12.72 -4.83 9.90
CA SER A 136 -12.40 -6.06 10.65
C SER A 136 -13.41 -6.36 11.76
N ALA A 137 -14.00 -5.35 12.38
CA ALA A 137 -15.04 -5.54 13.38
C ALA A 137 -16.32 -6.19 12.81
N VAL A 138 -16.66 -5.88 11.56
CA VAL A 138 -17.78 -6.48 10.81
C VAL A 138 -17.37 -7.85 10.28
N MET A 139 -16.26 -7.96 9.58
CA MET A 139 -15.75 -9.18 8.95
C MET A 139 -15.53 -10.32 9.96
N ARG A 140 -15.09 -9.96 11.19
CA ARG A 140 -14.98 -10.94 12.28
C ARG A 140 -16.33 -11.59 12.62
N LYS A 141 -17.42 -10.82 12.59
CA LYS A 141 -18.77 -11.34 12.83
C LYS A 141 -19.28 -12.14 11.63
N GLN A 142 -18.98 -11.69 10.42
CA GLN A 142 -19.30 -12.38 9.18
C GLN A 142 -18.53 -13.68 9.00
N ARG A 143 -17.40 -13.87 9.71
CA ARG A 143 -16.48 -15.02 9.57
C ARG A 143 -15.89 -15.10 8.15
N ALA A 144 -15.78 -13.99 7.47
CA ALA A 144 -15.21 -13.85 6.14
C ALA A 144 -14.84 -12.39 5.87
N GLY A 145 -13.82 -12.15 5.05
CA GLY A 145 -13.43 -10.81 4.59
C GLY A 145 -11.99 -10.76 4.11
N THR A 146 -11.65 -9.71 3.40
CA THR A 146 -10.32 -9.47 2.86
C THR A 146 -9.89 -8.01 3.08
N LEU A 147 -8.71 -7.84 3.67
CA LEU A 147 -8.08 -6.54 3.90
C LEU A 147 -6.86 -6.40 2.97
N ILE A 148 -6.81 -5.37 2.15
CA ILE A 148 -5.68 -5.12 1.24
C ILE A 148 -5.12 -3.73 1.51
N GLY A 149 -3.86 -3.68 1.98
CA GLY A 149 -3.08 -2.46 2.15
C GLY A 149 -2.18 -2.20 0.96
N PHE A 150 -1.99 -0.92 0.59
CA PHE A 150 -1.05 -0.54 -0.45
C PHE A 150 0.25 -0.04 0.15
N THR A 151 1.31 -0.81 -0.04
CA THR A 151 2.69 -0.47 0.31
C THR A 151 3.45 0.06 -0.92
N SER A 152 4.76 0.02 -0.90
CA SER A 152 5.67 0.41 -1.99
C SER A 152 7.00 -0.30 -1.80
N GLY A 153 7.79 -0.50 -2.85
CA GLY A 153 9.19 -0.89 -2.73
C GLY A 153 10.01 0.08 -1.86
N ASN A 154 9.57 1.33 -1.74
CA ASN A 154 10.21 2.35 -0.90
C ASN A 154 10.10 2.07 0.62
N HIS A 155 9.37 1.02 1.05
CA HIS A 155 9.41 0.56 2.44
C HIS A 155 10.79 0.12 2.91
N GLN A 156 11.69 -0.19 1.96
CA GLN A 156 13.09 -0.49 2.23
C GLN A 156 13.95 0.76 2.51
N GLY A 157 13.38 1.94 2.33
CA GLY A 157 14.05 3.23 2.37
C GLY A 157 14.07 3.89 0.99
N SER A 158 14.01 5.21 0.97
CA SER A 158 14.11 6.03 -0.24
C SER A 158 14.65 7.40 0.12
N VAL A 159 15.49 7.95 -0.75
CA VAL A 159 16.02 9.31 -0.59
C VAL A 159 14.85 10.31 -0.65
N SER A 160 14.85 11.30 0.22
CA SER A 160 13.83 12.36 0.33
C SER A 160 12.40 11.90 0.68
N GLN A 161 12.20 10.64 1.07
CA GLN A 161 10.87 10.08 1.34
C GLN A 161 10.80 9.33 2.68
N ALA A 162 11.45 9.84 3.73
CA ALA A 162 11.48 9.17 5.04
C ALA A 162 10.07 8.96 5.62
N ASN A 163 9.18 9.96 5.51
CA ASN A 163 7.77 9.89 5.91
C ASN A 163 7.01 8.79 5.14
N TYR A 164 7.16 8.77 3.82
CA TYR A 164 6.53 7.78 2.95
C TYR A 164 7.05 6.37 3.20
N SER A 165 8.36 6.19 3.31
CA SER A 165 8.99 4.90 3.61
C SER A 165 8.54 4.36 4.98
N ALA A 166 8.47 5.22 6.00
CA ALA A 166 7.96 4.86 7.32
C ALA A 166 6.49 4.43 7.27
N ALA A 167 5.65 5.19 6.58
CA ALA A 167 4.23 4.85 6.41
C ALA A 167 4.04 3.51 5.68
N LYS A 168 4.79 3.30 4.58
CA LYS A 168 4.68 2.08 3.76
C LYS A 168 5.25 0.84 4.45
N GLY A 169 6.32 0.99 5.25
CA GLY A 169 6.80 -0.06 6.16
C GLY A 169 5.80 -0.37 7.28
N GLY A 170 5.19 0.65 7.86
CA GLY A 170 4.14 0.51 8.88
C GLY A 170 2.90 -0.23 8.35
N ILE A 171 2.49 -0.01 7.09
CA ILE A 171 1.39 -0.75 6.45
C ILE A 171 1.72 -2.25 6.35
N ILE A 172 2.94 -2.64 6.00
CA ILE A 172 3.34 -4.06 5.95
C ILE A 172 3.18 -4.71 7.33
N SER A 173 3.66 -4.04 8.39
CA SER A 173 3.54 -4.55 9.76
C SER A 173 2.08 -4.62 10.22
N LEU A 174 1.25 -3.61 9.87
CA LEU A 174 -0.18 -3.60 10.16
C LEU A 174 -0.90 -4.77 9.46
N VAL A 175 -0.62 -5.03 8.19
CA VAL A 175 -1.17 -6.13 7.41
C VAL A 175 -0.81 -7.49 8.03
N ARG A 176 0.46 -7.69 8.41
CA ARG A 176 0.89 -8.94 9.07
C ARG A 176 0.21 -9.14 10.41
N SER A 177 0.09 -8.08 11.21
CA SER A 177 -0.64 -8.12 12.48
C SER A 177 -2.12 -8.44 12.29
N ALA A 178 -2.75 -7.84 11.28
CA ALA A 178 -4.15 -8.14 10.93
C ALA A 178 -4.32 -9.59 10.46
N ALA A 179 -3.41 -10.10 9.62
CA ALA A 179 -3.41 -11.49 9.16
C ALA A 179 -3.39 -12.47 10.34
N LEU A 180 -2.47 -12.27 11.29
CA LEU A 180 -2.36 -13.12 12.49
C LEU A 180 -3.59 -13.00 13.38
N GLY A 181 -4.04 -11.78 13.68
CA GLY A 181 -5.15 -11.53 14.63
C GLY A 181 -6.52 -11.97 14.11
N LEU A 182 -6.69 -12.00 12.77
CA LEU A 182 -7.98 -12.26 12.14
C LEU A 182 -8.09 -13.63 11.48
N HIS A 183 -7.00 -14.39 11.37
CA HIS A 183 -6.95 -15.70 10.72
C HIS A 183 -8.06 -16.67 11.22
N LYS A 184 -8.22 -16.80 12.54
CA LYS A 184 -9.25 -17.66 13.15
C LYS A 184 -10.69 -17.28 12.83
N TYR A 185 -10.90 -16.12 12.23
CA TYR A 185 -12.21 -15.62 11.79
C TYR A 185 -12.42 -15.76 10.28
N GLY A 186 -11.48 -16.38 9.55
CA GLY A 186 -11.57 -16.54 8.10
C GLY A 186 -11.36 -15.21 7.34
N VAL A 187 -10.68 -14.23 7.96
CA VAL A 187 -10.36 -12.95 7.33
C VAL A 187 -8.90 -12.94 6.91
N THR A 188 -8.63 -12.61 5.66
CA THR A 188 -7.28 -12.47 5.11
C THR A 188 -6.83 -11.02 5.12
N ALA A 189 -5.51 -10.79 5.20
CA ALA A 189 -4.92 -9.48 5.07
C ALA A 189 -3.61 -9.57 4.28
N ASN A 190 -3.48 -8.79 3.20
CA ASN A 190 -2.32 -8.79 2.31
C ASN A 190 -1.94 -7.34 1.92
N ALA A 191 -0.73 -7.17 1.42
CA ALA A 191 -0.27 -5.87 0.91
C ALA A 191 0.18 -5.98 -0.55
N VAL A 192 -0.04 -4.90 -1.31
CA VAL A 192 0.42 -4.75 -2.70
C VAL A 192 1.38 -3.57 -2.78
N ALA A 193 2.55 -3.79 -3.39
CA ALA A 193 3.57 -2.80 -3.73
C ALA A 193 3.53 -2.58 -5.25
N PRO A 194 2.72 -1.63 -5.76
CA PRO A 194 2.56 -1.43 -7.19
C PRO A 194 3.75 -0.69 -7.80
N VAL A 195 4.04 -1.00 -9.07
CA VAL A 195 4.89 -0.21 -9.95
C VAL A 195 4.09 0.07 -11.22
N ALA A 196 3.31 1.14 -11.22
CA ALA A 196 2.38 1.48 -12.29
C ALA A 196 2.43 2.96 -12.65
N ARG A 197 2.07 3.30 -13.89
CA ARG A 197 1.95 4.69 -14.37
C ARG A 197 0.79 5.39 -13.67
N THR A 198 1.11 6.41 -12.91
CA THR A 198 0.14 7.24 -12.21
C THR A 198 0.65 8.68 -12.15
N ARG A 199 -0.18 9.61 -11.67
CA ARG A 199 0.29 10.99 -11.38
C ARG A 199 1.48 11.01 -10.40
N MET A 200 1.52 10.05 -9.46
CA MET A 200 2.58 9.97 -8.44
C MET A 200 3.91 9.45 -9.01
N SER A 201 3.90 8.70 -10.10
CA SER A 201 5.10 8.16 -10.75
C SER A 201 5.57 8.96 -11.96
N ALA A 202 4.85 10.01 -12.37
CA ALA A 202 5.12 10.76 -13.58
C ALA A 202 6.50 11.49 -13.60
N ASN A 203 7.04 11.79 -12.42
CA ASN A 203 8.30 12.53 -12.27
C ASN A 203 9.46 11.65 -11.74
N VAL A 204 9.27 10.34 -11.65
CA VAL A 204 10.33 9.43 -11.18
C VAL A 204 11.29 9.15 -12.33
N PRO A 205 12.57 9.52 -12.25
CA PRO A 205 13.56 9.24 -13.29
C PRO A 205 13.99 7.76 -13.18
N MET A 206 13.13 6.86 -13.64
CA MET A 206 13.44 5.44 -13.78
C MET A 206 13.44 5.07 -15.26
N GLU A 207 14.39 4.25 -15.67
CA GLU A 207 14.25 3.50 -16.92
C GLU A 207 13.09 2.51 -16.73
N LEU A 208 11.97 2.83 -17.36
CA LEU A 208 10.64 2.30 -17.05
C LEU A 208 10.31 1.02 -17.84
N SER A 209 11.29 0.17 -18.13
CA SER A 209 11.07 -1.11 -18.80
C SER A 209 10.15 -2.08 -18.02
N GLU A 210 9.96 -1.83 -16.72
CA GLU A 210 9.11 -2.65 -15.85
C GLU A 210 7.89 -1.89 -15.28
N ILE A 211 7.57 -0.67 -15.74
CA ILE A 211 6.34 0.00 -15.28
C ILE A 211 5.14 -0.61 -15.98
N GLY A 212 4.17 -1.07 -15.18
CA GLY A 212 2.85 -1.48 -15.63
C GLY A 212 1.82 -0.35 -15.68
N GLU A 213 0.61 -0.72 -16.05
CA GLU A 213 -0.54 0.16 -15.99
C GLU A 213 -1.35 -0.11 -14.70
N PRO A 214 -2.22 0.81 -14.25
CA PRO A 214 -3.10 0.59 -13.11
C PRO A 214 -3.93 -0.68 -13.18
N GLU A 215 -4.30 -1.10 -14.38
CA GLU A 215 -5.10 -2.29 -14.66
C GLU A 215 -4.36 -3.60 -14.34
N ASP A 216 -3.03 -3.63 -14.48
CA ASP A 216 -2.21 -4.79 -14.09
C ASP A 216 -2.29 -5.02 -12.57
N VAL A 217 -2.26 -3.92 -11.82
CA VAL A 217 -2.40 -3.95 -10.35
C VAL A 217 -3.81 -4.37 -9.95
N ALA A 218 -4.83 -3.87 -10.67
CA ALA A 218 -6.22 -4.20 -10.40
C ALA A 218 -6.50 -5.69 -10.54
N ALA A 219 -5.91 -6.38 -11.52
CA ALA A 219 -6.04 -7.82 -11.70
C ALA A 219 -5.58 -8.62 -10.46
N MET A 220 -4.43 -8.26 -9.88
CA MET A 220 -3.94 -8.89 -8.65
C MET A 220 -4.86 -8.63 -7.46
N VAL A 221 -5.38 -7.41 -7.34
CA VAL A 221 -6.31 -7.04 -6.25
C VAL A 221 -7.62 -7.81 -6.37
N VAL A 222 -8.20 -7.94 -7.57
CA VAL A 222 -9.39 -8.76 -7.82
C VAL A 222 -9.15 -10.22 -7.43
N TYR A 223 -8.01 -10.80 -7.80
CA TYR A 223 -7.64 -12.15 -7.37
C TYR A 223 -7.60 -12.26 -5.83
N LEU A 224 -6.92 -11.35 -5.14
CA LEU A 224 -6.82 -11.37 -3.68
C LEU A 224 -8.18 -11.17 -2.98
N LEU A 225 -9.10 -10.42 -3.59
CA LEU A 225 -10.46 -10.24 -3.10
C LEU A 225 -11.36 -11.47 -3.33
N SER A 226 -10.98 -12.39 -4.20
CA SER A 226 -11.79 -13.54 -4.60
C SER A 226 -11.71 -14.70 -3.61
N GLU A 227 -12.66 -15.63 -3.68
CA GLU A 227 -12.64 -16.89 -2.91
C GLU A 227 -11.42 -17.76 -3.24
N ARG A 228 -10.85 -17.59 -4.43
CA ARG A 228 -9.67 -18.35 -4.87
C ARG A 228 -8.41 -18.02 -4.07
N ALA A 229 -8.38 -16.85 -3.41
CA ALA A 229 -7.25 -16.41 -2.58
C ALA A 229 -7.51 -16.56 -1.07
N ARG A 230 -8.51 -17.33 -0.63
CA ARG A 230 -8.88 -17.46 0.78
C ARG A 230 -7.77 -17.97 1.70
N GLU A 231 -6.78 -18.69 1.16
CA GLU A 231 -5.62 -19.19 1.89
C GLU A 231 -4.42 -18.23 1.83
N VAL A 232 -4.52 -17.13 1.05
CA VAL A 232 -3.45 -16.15 0.89
C VAL A 232 -3.60 -15.07 1.94
N THR A 233 -2.73 -15.06 2.94
CA THR A 233 -2.75 -14.05 4.02
C THR A 233 -1.34 -13.73 4.51
N GLY A 234 -1.13 -12.51 5.00
CA GLY A 234 0.16 -12.02 5.52
C GLY A 234 1.22 -11.77 4.44
N GLN A 235 0.84 -11.78 3.17
CA GLN A 235 1.75 -11.64 2.06
C GLN A 235 1.91 -10.19 1.60
N VAL A 236 3.06 -9.92 1.00
CA VAL A 236 3.35 -8.65 0.32
C VAL A 236 3.75 -8.98 -1.11
N TYR A 237 3.06 -8.41 -2.09
CA TYR A 237 3.31 -8.64 -3.51
C TYR A 237 3.75 -7.37 -4.21
N THR A 238 4.82 -7.44 -5.01
CA THR A 238 5.09 -6.44 -6.05
C THR A 238 4.31 -6.80 -7.31
N VAL A 239 3.68 -5.79 -7.91
CA VAL A 239 3.03 -5.91 -9.23
C VAL A 239 3.57 -4.79 -10.12
N ALA A 240 4.20 -5.18 -11.24
CA ALA A 240 4.87 -4.28 -12.18
C ALA A 240 4.67 -4.80 -13.61
N GLY A 241 3.64 -4.35 -14.32
CA GLY A 241 3.28 -4.89 -15.63
C GLY A 241 3.11 -6.42 -15.57
N PRO A 242 3.87 -7.18 -16.37
CA PRO A 242 3.76 -8.64 -16.40
C PRO A 242 4.36 -9.34 -15.18
N LYS A 243 5.06 -8.60 -14.30
CA LYS A 243 5.77 -9.16 -13.15
C LYS A 243 4.90 -9.17 -11.90
N ILE A 244 4.79 -10.32 -11.27
CA ILE A 244 4.31 -10.48 -9.89
C ILE A 244 5.43 -11.14 -9.09
N ALA A 245 5.81 -10.53 -7.95
CA ALA A 245 6.81 -11.07 -7.05
C ALA A 245 6.32 -11.02 -5.60
N VAL A 246 6.69 -12.00 -4.79
CA VAL A 246 6.41 -12.03 -3.36
C VAL A 246 7.63 -11.59 -2.57
N TRP A 247 7.42 -10.78 -1.54
CA TRP A 247 8.47 -10.38 -0.59
C TRP A 247 8.69 -11.45 0.46
N ALA A 248 9.94 -11.65 0.84
CA ALA A 248 10.29 -12.55 1.93
C ALA A 248 9.65 -12.12 3.25
N GLN A 249 9.28 -13.09 4.09
CA GLN A 249 8.89 -12.82 5.46
C GLN A 249 10.13 -12.43 6.30
N PRO A 250 10.01 -11.43 7.20
CA PRO A 250 11.12 -11.04 8.05
C PRO A 250 11.50 -12.17 9.00
N ARG A 251 12.80 -12.43 9.10
CA ARG A 251 13.38 -13.39 10.02
C ARG A 251 14.80 -12.97 10.38
N GLU A 252 15.29 -13.37 11.55
CA GLU A 252 16.69 -13.28 11.87
C GLU A 252 17.51 -14.17 10.93
N LEU A 253 18.53 -13.59 10.31
CA LEU A 253 19.41 -14.31 9.39
C LEU A 253 20.51 -15.06 10.14
N ARG A 254 21.03 -14.45 11.20
CA ARG A 254 22.12 -14.95 12.04
C ARG A 254 21.92 -14.51 13.48
N ALA A 255 22.42 -15.30 14.42
CA ALA A 255 22.42 -14.96 15.83
C ALA A 255 23.79 -15.33 16.45
N ALA A 256 24.19 -14.60 17.48
CA ALA A 256 25.34 -14.90 18.31
C ALA A 256 24.93 -14.90 19.79
N TYR A 257 25.61 -15.68 20.61
CA TYR A 257 25.29 -15.85 22.01
C TYR A 257 26.55 -15.70 22.88
N ALA A 258 26.43 -15.00 24.00
CA ALA A 258 27.51 -14.88 24.98
C ALA A 258 27.02 -15.36 26.35
N SER A 259 27.63 -16.39 26.91
CA SER A 259 27.24 -17.03 28.18
C SER A 259 27.35 -16.13 29.40
N GLY A 260 28.22 -15.12 29.35
CA GLY A 260 28.41 -14.10 30.41
C GLY A 260 27.74 -12.75 30.15
N GLY A 261 26.90 -12.65 29.09
CA GLY A 261 26.40 -11.39 28.57
C GLY A 261 27.39 -10.69 27.64
N TRP A 262 26.94 -9.60 27.03
CA TRP A 262 27.71 -8.81 26.08
C TRP A 262 28.30 -7.55 26.72
N THR A 263 29.54 -7.23 26.42
CA THR A 263 30.14 -5.90 26.63
C THR A 263 30.40 -5.23 25.28
N PRO A 264 30.59 -3.91 25.22
CA PRO A 264 30.97 -3.23 23.97
C PRO A 264 32.19 -3.86 23.29
N GLU A 265 33.20 -4.28 24.08
CA GLU A 265 34.40 -4.90 23.59
C GLU A 265 34.13 -6.27 22.95
N THR A 266 33.40 -7.14 23.63
CA THR A 266 33.07 -8.47 23.11
C THR A 266 32.15 -8.40 21.90
N ILE A 267 31.25 -7.39 21.80
CA ILE A 267 30.47 -7.11 20.61
C ILE A 267 31.37 -6.70 19.44
N ALA A 268 32.33 -5.77 19.68
CA ALA A 268 33.23 -5.29 18.65
C ALA A 268 34.12 -6.42 18.05
N GLU A 269 34.51 -7.37 18.87
CA GLU A 269 35.27 -8.54 18.45
C GLU A 269 34.41 -9.57 17.69
N SER A 270 33.18 -9.81 18.17
CA SER A 270 32.35 -10.90 17.67
C SER A 270 31.47 -10.50 16.48
N LEU A 271 31.05 -9.24 16.39
CA LEU A 271 30.08 -8.79 15.39
C LEU A 271 30.57 -8.97 13.95
N PRO A 272 31.80 -8.58 13.56
CA PRO A 272 32.25 -8.67 12.17
C PRO A 272 32.32 -10.10 11.63
N GLY A 273 32.75 -11.07 12.46
CA GLY A 273 32.88 -12.48 12.07
C GLY A 273 31.66 -13.35 12.39
N GLY A 274 30.74 -12.86 13.21
CA GLY A 274 29.57 -13.58 13.69
C GLY A 274 28.27 -13.13 13.01
N VAL A 275 27.50 -12.30 13.71
CA VAL A 275 26.21 -11.78 13.19
C VAL A 275 26.42 -10.93 11.95
N GLY A 276 27.47 -10.10 11.96
CA GLY A 276 27.84 -9.24 10.82
C GLY A 276 26.74 -8.25 10.43
N VAL A 277 26.73 -7.87 9.17
CA VAL A 277 25.73 -6.99 8.57
C VAL A 277 25.03 -7.71 7.42
N ASP A 278 23.76 -7.37 7.20
CA ASP A 278 23.06 -7.72 5.98
C ASP A 278 23.16 -6.54 5.01
N PRO A 279 23.72 -6.72 3.81
CA PRO A 279 23.92 -5.62 2.87
C PRO A 279 22.58 -4.94 2.53
N MET A 280 22.61 -3.63 2.40
CA MET A 280 21.46 -2.84 1.96
C MET A 280 21.60 -2.52 0.45
N PRO A 281 20.92 -3.24 -0.46
CA PRO A 281 21.17 -3.13 -1.91
C PRO A 281 20.98 -1.72 -2.47
N MET A 282 20.06 -0.95 -1.88
CA MET A 282 19.85 0.43 -2.30
C MET A 282 21.06 1.33 -1.95
N LEU A 283 21.68 1.11 -0.80
CA LEU A 283 22.86 1.87 -0.38
C LEU A 283 24.06 1.55 -1.27
N GLU A 284 24.22 0.28 -1.68
CA GLU A 284 25.26 -0.14 -2.62
C GLU A 284 25.10 0.56 -3.97
N ARG A 285 23.86 0.58 -4.52
CA ARG A 285 23.54 1.27 -5.78
C ARG A 285 23.81 2.77 -5.70
N LEU A 286 23.44 3.42 -4.60
CA LEU A 286 23.72 4.84 -4.38
C LEU A 286 25.23 5.09 -4.39
N GLY A 287 26.02 4.25 -3.71
CA GLY A 287 27.49 4.36 -3.72
C GLY A 287 28.09 4.17 -5.11
N GLU A 288 27.53 3.30 -5.95
CA GLU A 288 27.95 3.13 -7.35
C GLU A 288 27.62 4.36 -8.18
N MET A 289 26.42 4.92 -8.07
CA MET A 289 26.01 6.13 -8.76
C MET A 289 26.87 7.34 -8.38
N GLU A 290 27.18 7.52 -7.10
CA GLU A 290 28.08 8.58 -6.63
C GLU A 290 29.50 8.42 -7.15
N ARG A 291 30.05 7.20 -7.20
CA ARG A 291 31.36 6.92 -7.79
C ARG A 291 31.38 7.23 -9.27
N ALA A 292 30.36 6.84 -10.03
CA ALA A 292 30.22 7.15 -11.45
C ALA A 292 30.16 8.66 -11.71
N ALA A 293 29.39 9.40 -10.88
CA ALA A 293 29.27 10.85 -10.98
C ALA A 293 30.62 11.58 -10.70
N ARG A 294 31.41 11.08 -9.76
CA ARG A 294 32.75 11.63 -9.44
C ARG A 294 33.80 11.22 -10.47
N GLY A 295 33.70 10.02 -11.06
CA GLY A 295 34.66 9.52 -12.08
C GLY A 295 34.47 10.14 -13.47
N GLY A 296 33.33 10.75 -13.76
CA GLY A 296 33.01 11.49 -14.99
C GLY A 296 33.57 12.93 -15.06
N GLY A 297 34.66 13.24 -14.34
CA GLY A 297 35.35 14.51 -14.40
C GLY A 297 35.76 14.86 -15.84
N ARG A 298 35.34 16.03 -16.32
CA ARG A 298 35.52 16.59 -17.66
C ARG A 298 36.89 16.28 -18.25
N PRO A 299 36.97 15.84 -19.52
CA PRO A 299 38.26 15.90 -20.22
C PRO A 299 38.67 17.38 -20.32
N ASN A 300 39.88 17.69 -19.86
CA ASN A 300 40.49 19.00 -20.00
C ASN A 300 40.38 19.50 -21.43
N ALA A 301 39.60 20.59 -21.62
CA ALA A 301 39.76 21.41 -22.81
C ALA A 301 41.18 22.02 -22.78
N ARG A 302 42.04 21.57 -23.67
CA ARG A 302 43.19 22.32 -24.13
C ARG A 302 42.90 22.88 -25.49
#